data_668a2e85cd16fbd7e347979ce23e4473
#
_entry.id   668a2e85cd16fbd7e347979ce23e4473
#
_cell.length_a   1.000
_cell.length_b   1.000
_cell.length_c   1.000
_cell.angle_alpha   90.00
_cell.angle_beta   90.00
_cell.angle_gamma   90.00
#
_symmetry.space_group_name_H-M   'P 1'
#
loop_
_entity.id
_entity.type
_entity.pdbx_description
1 polymer ?
#
loop_
_entity_poly.entity_id
_entity_poly.type
_entity_poly.pdbx_seq_one_letter_code
_entity_poly.pdbx_strand_id
1 'polypeptide(L)'
;AAFAVAVLLSGCGKPPVSNSNEPVKVSIQTESEGQAVVDGMEQLTPDGPDYERLKDLPVPETEPAPEYLRLGVEHEKISELQARLMELGFMDNDEPTDYFGQVTLTAVKHFQRQNELPQDGIVGNTTWDELMAEDAKHYAVSKGTQGDDIQKIQQRLYELGYLASADQVTGNFDDATETAVLKLQGVNGLAEDGKVGQQTYNLMYSDDIKANMLAYGEKSDVVLACQQRLKDLGYLTTTPDGTYGQDTVIAVKQFQARNDQVVDGYLGPSTRIVLNSSDAKPNGLMIGEQGD
;
A
#
# COMPACT_ATOMS: atom_id res chain seq x y z
N ALA A 1 23.55 27.15 -14.65
CA ALA A 1 23.26 26.86 -13.24
C ALA A 1 22.74 25.42 -13.18
N ALA A 2 23.64 24.52 -12.81
CA ALA A 2 23.39 23.09 -12.70
C ALA A 2 22.61 22.83 -11.40
N PHE A 3 21.44 22.23 -11.49
CA PHE A 3 20.79 21.61 -10.34
C PHE A 3 21.22 20.14 -10.27
N ALA A 4 22.13 19.86 -9.36
CA ALA A 4 22.45 18.51 -8.97
C ALA A 4 21.33 17.97 -8.07
N VAL A 5 20.55 17.00 -8.55
CA VAL A 5 19.65 16.20 -7.73
C VAL A 5 20.49 15.14 -7.05
N ALA A 6 20.87 15.37 -5.81
CA ALA A 6 21.44 14.36 -4.94
C ALA A 6 20.32 13.40 -4.52
N VAL A 7 20.28 12.21 -5.10
CA VAL A 7 19.47 11.10 -4.57
C VAL A 7 20.24 10.53 -3.39
N LEU A 8 19.87 10.98 -2.20
CA LEU A 8 20.24 10.31 -0.96
C LEU A 8 19.43 9.02 -0.87
N LEU A 9 20.05 7.89 -1.12
CA LEU A 9 19.60 6.58 -0.70
C LEU A 9 19.65 6.54 0.84
N SER A 10 18.58 7.00 1.44
CA SER A 10 18.34 6.82 2.87
C SER A 10 17.35 5.68 3.02
N GLY A 11 17.75 4.67 3.78
CA GLY A 11 17.09 3.48 4.27
C GLY A 11 15.64 3.18 3.83
N CYS A 12 15.38 1.93 3.50
CA CYS A 12 14.04 1.36 3.34
C CYS A 12 13.23 1.58 4.62
N GLY A 13 12.67 2.77 4.76
CA GLY A 13 11.58 3.03 5.68
C GLY A 13 10.27 2.85 4.90
N LYS A 14 9.24 2.26 5.51
CA LYS A 14 7.87 2.33 5.04
C LYS A 14 7.62 3.75 4.52
N PRO A 15 6.96 3.93 3.35
CA PRO A 15 6.52 5.25 2.98
C PRO A 15 5.71 5.83 4.14
N PRO A 16 5.92 7.10 4.52
CA PRO A 16 5.13 7.68 5.59
C PRO A 16 3.67 7.60 5.17
N VAL A 17 2.91 6.75 5.85
CA VAL A 17 1.46 6.78 5.77
C VAL A 17 1.10 8.15 6.31
N SER A 18 0.64 9.03 5.45
CA SER A 18 0.07 10.30 5.87
C SER A 18 -1.14 9.96 6.72
N ASN A 19 -0.97 9.98 8.04
CA ASN A 19 -2.05 9.82 8.99
C ASN A 19 -2.92 11.07 8.89
N SER A 20 -3.87 11.06 7.93
CA SER A 20 -4.88 12.11 7.80
C SER A 20 -6.03 11.94 8.79
N ASN A 21 -5.74 11.40 9.98
CA ASN A 21 -6.69 11.30 11.09
C ASN A 21 -6.76 12.59 11.93
N GLU A 22 -6.24 13.70 11.46
CA GLU A 22 -6.50 14.98 12.12
C GLU A 22 -7.90 15.50 11.75
N PRO A 23 -8.76 15.77 12.74
CA PRO A 23 -10.07 16.33 12.47
C PRO A 23 -9.93 17.72 11.84
N VAL A 24 -10.40 17.87 10.60
CA VAL A 24 -10.60 19.20 10.02
C VAL A 24 -11.70 19.86 10.82
N LYS A 25 -11.33 20.82 11.67
CA LYS A 25 -12.29 21.69 12.36
C LYS A 25 -13.01 22.52 11.30
N VAL A 26 -14.18 22.04 10.85
CA VAL A 26 -15.11 22.86 10.08
C VAL A 26 -15.83 23.76 11.07
N SER A 27 -15.43 25.02 11.12
CA SER A 27 -16.17 26.05 11.83
C SER A 27 -17.46 26.31 11.05
N ILE A 28 -18.57 25.72 11.46
CA ILE A 28 -19.88 26.13 10.99
C ILE A 28 -20.27 27.37 11.77
N GLN A 29 -20.17 28.53 11.13
CA GLN A 29 -20.82 29.71 11.64
C GLN A 29 -22.32 29.59 11.31
N THR A 30 -23.10 29.19 12.30
CA THR A 30 -24.55 29.42 12.28
C THR A 30 -24.83 30.67 13.13
N GLU A 31 -25.05 31.78 12.46
CA GLU A 31 -25.77 32.89 13.09
C GLU A 31 -27.25 32.50 13.19
N SER A 32 -27.72 32.29 14.43
CA SER A 32 -29.06 32.73 14.85
C SER A 32 -29.29 32.43 16.33
N GLU A 33 -29.46 33.49 17.06
CA GLU A 33 -30.23 33.70 18.28
C GLU A 33 -30.67 32.47 19.08
N GLY A 34 -29.93 32.19 20.16
CA GLY A 34 -30.28 31.31 21.25
C GLY A 34 -29.29 31.53 22.35
N GLN A 35 -29.52 32.56 23.17
CA GLN A 35 -28.76 32.87 24.34
C GLN A 35 -28.89 31.73 25.34
N ALA A 36 -28.03 30.73 25.26
CA ALA A 36 -27.87 29.70 26.28
C ALA A 36 -26.76 30.15 27.23
N VAL A 37 -27.19 30.45 28.41
CA VAL A 37 -26.44 30.76 29.60
C VAL A 37 -25.42 29.63 29.88
N VAL A 38 -24.16 29.87 29.57
CA VAL A 38 -23.02 29.11 30.09
C VAL A 38 -22.02 30.06 30.73
N ASP A 39 -22.53 30.89 31.61
CA ASP A 39 -21.70 31.66 32.54
C ASP A 39 -22.04 31.14 33.94
N GLY A 40 -21.15 30.31 34.52
CA GLY A 40 -21.28 29.85 35.90
C GLY A 40 -21.08 28.36 36.15
N MET A 41 -20.14 27.70 35.48
CA MET A 41 -19.57 26.48 36.06
C MET A 41 -18.50 26.85 37.12
N GLU A 42 -18.94 27.53 38.15
CA GLU A 42 -18.20 27.50 39.41
C GLU A 42 -18.26 26.09 39.95
N GLN A 43 -17.13 25.60 40.41
CA GLN A 43 -16.93 24.24 40.92
C GLN A 43 -18.04 23.92 41.93
N LEU A 44 -18.92 22.98 41.61
CA LEU A 44 -19.90 22.43 42.54
C LEU A 44 -19.16 21.73 43.70
N THR A 45 -19.14 22.33 44.82
CA THR A 45 -18.63 21.68 46.04
C THR A 45 -19.74 20.82 46.63
N PRO A 46 -19.45 19.63 47.22
CA PRO A 46 -20.45 18.71 47.74
C PRO A 46 -21.36 19.32 48.86
N ASP A 47 -20.98 20.45 49.42
CA ASP A 47 -21.70 21.13 50.50
C ASP A 47 -22.41 22.43 50.04
N GLY A 48 -22.47 22.70 48.74
CA GLY A 48 -23.15 23.89 48.19
C GLY A 48 -24.66 23.74 48.12
N PRO A 49 -25.44 24.82 48.29
CA PRO A 49 -26.92 24.77 48.31
C PRO A 49 -27.53 24.28 46.97
N ASP A 50 -26.79 24.30 45.90
CA ASP A 50 -27.23 23.83 44.59
C ASP A 50 -26.88 22.34 44.31
N TYR A 51 -25.98 21.75 45.10
CA TYR A 51 -25.60 20.33 44.94
C TYR A 51 -26.78 19.39 45.18
N GLU A 52 -27.54 19.62 46.25
CA GLU A 52 -28.72 18.83 46.60
C GLU A 52 -29.85 18.93 45.55
N ARG A 53 -29.89 20.04 44.81
CA ARG A 53 -30.88 20.28 43.75
C ARG A 53 -30.47 19.68 42.43
N LEU A 54 -29.15 19.54 42.17
CA LEU A 54 -28.60 19.07 40.88
C LEU A 54 -28.27 17.58 40.91
N LYS A 55 -28.08 16.95 42.08
CA LYS A 55 -27.71 15.53 42.21
C LYS A 55 -28.77 14.57 41.62
N ASP A 56 -30.06 14.99 41.62
CA ASP A 56 -31.18 14.20 41.12
C ASP A 56 -31.62 14.59 39.71
N LEU A 57 -30.88 15.52 39.06
CA LEU A 57 -31.14 15.76 37.61
C LEU A 57 -30.75 14.49 36.84
N PRO A 58 -31.58 14.05 35.92
CA PRO A 58 -31.19 12.95 35.03
C PRO A 58 -29.89 13.34 34.35
N VAL A 59 -28.85 12.50 34.50
CA VAL A 59 -27.66 12.57 33.68
C VAL A 59 -28.17 12.58 32.23
N PRO A 60 -27.76 13.53 31.39
CA PRO A 60 -28.16 13.49 29.99
C PRO A 60 -27.89 12.07 29.50
N GLU A 61 -28.93 11.39 29.02
CA GLU A 61 -28.74 10.11 28.35
C GLU A 61 -27.70 10.37 27.29
N THR A 62 -26.55 9.67 27.38
CA THR A 62 -25.56 9.65 26.32
C THR A 62 -26.32 9.41 25.03
N GLU A 63 -26.14 10.26 24.04
CA GLU A 63 -26.79 10.07 22.75
C GLU A 63 -26.70 8.60 22.37
N PRO A 64 -27.82 7.97 21.94
CA PRO A 64 -27.79 6.56 21.59
C PRO A 64 -26.68 6.38 20.54
N ALA A 65 -25.86 5.33 20.74
CA ALA A 65 -24.79 5.02 19.83
C ALA A 65 -25.31 5.09 18.39
N PRO A 66 -24.60 5.73 17.47
CA PRO A 66 -25.08 5.84 16.09
C PRO A 66 -25.37 4.44 15.56
N GLU A 67 -26.53 4.26 14.95
CA GLU A 67 -26.97 2.97 14.38
C GLU A 67 -25.95 2.43 13.38
N TYR A 68 -25.10 3.31 12.81
CA TYR A 68 -24.09 2.99 11.80
C TYR A 68 -22.80 3.75 12.06
N LEU A 69 -21.66 3.05 12.04
CA LEU A 69 -20.34 3.67 12.02
C LEU A 69 -19.91 3.90 10.56
N ARG A 70 -19.49 5.12 10.25
CA ARG A 70 -19.14 5.55 8.89
C ARG A 70 -18.16 6.72 8.91
N LEU A 71 -17.63 7.05 7.74
CA LEU A 71 -16.70 8.17 7.57
C LEU A 71 -17.20 9.45 8.25
N GLY A 72 -16.33 10.04 9.06
CA GLY A 72 -16.56 11.30 9.77
C GLY A 72 -17.26 11.15 11.14
N VAL A 73 -17.65 9.94 11.53
CA VAL A 73 -18.22 9.68 12.87
C VAL A 73 -17.10 9.55 13.89
N GLU A 74 -17.33 10.06 15.11
CA GLU A 74 -16.49 9.88 16.29
C GLU A 74 -17.28 9.12 17.34
N HIS A 75 -16.79 7.95 17.77
CA HIS A 75 -17.46 7.08 18.73
C HIS A 75 -16.48 6.02 19.28
N GLU A 76 -16.61 5.66 20.55
CA GLU A 76 -15.74 4.69 21.24
C GLU A 76 -15.65 3.30 20.55
N LYS A 77 -16.74 2.84 19.90
CA LYS A 77 -16.74 1.58 19.15
C LYS A 77 -15.84 1.60 17.92
N ILE A 78 -15.37 2.78 17.48
CA ILE A 78 -14.51 2.86 16.31
C ILE A 78 -13.10 2.37 16.65
N SER A 79 -12.61 2.61 17.86
CA SER A 79 -11.33 2.04 18.29
C SER A 79 -11.38 0.50 18.37
N GLU A 80 -12.51 -0.08 18.81
CA GLU A 80 -12.72 -1.54 18.79
C GLU A 80 -12.76 -2.08 17.36
N LEU A 81 -13.51 -1.40 16.47
CA LEU A 81 -13.56 -1.70 15.04
C LEU A 81 -12.17 -1.69 14.41
N GLN A 82 -11.40 -0.64 14.64
CA GLN A 82 -10.05 -0.50 14.09
C GLN A 82 -9.10 -1.57 14.64
N ALA A 83 -9.13 -1.83 15.94
CA ALA A 83 -8.32 -2.89 16.55
C ALA A 83 -8.60 -4.25 15.88
N ARG A 84 -9.87 -4.56 15.64
CA ARG A 84 -10.25 -5.83 14.99
C ARG A 84 -9.84 -5.86 13.51
N LEU A 85 -9.97 -4.76 12.78
CA LEU A 85 -9.49 -4.68 11.38
C LEU A 85 -7.97 -4.82 11.29
N MET A 86 -7.22 -4.32 12.26
CA MET A 86 -5.76 -4.50 12.37
C MET A 86 -5.41 -5.96 12.67
N GLU A 87 -6.09 -6.60 13.64
CA GLU A 87 -5.90 -8.01 13.97
C GLU A 87 -6.13 -8.92 12.74
N LEU A 88 -7.17 -8.65 11.96
CA LEU A 88 -7.51 -9.40 10.75
C LEU A 88 -6.64 -9.00 9.54
N GLY A 89 -5.79 -7.98 9.65
CA GLY A 89 -4.86 -7.56 8.61
C GLY A 89 -5.44 -6.63 7.53
N PHE A 90 -6.62 -6.05 7.74
CA PHE A 90 -7.22 -5.06 6.84
C PHE A 90 -6.68 -3.64 7.04
N MET A 91 -6.03 -3.38 8.18
CA MET A 91 -5.34 -2.13 8.50
C MET A 91 -3.91 -2.42 8.97
N ASP A 92 -3.02 -1.47 8.76
CA ASP A 92 -1.70 -1.50 9.40
C ASP A 92 -1.83 -1.38 10.91
N ASN A 93 -0.93 -2.03 11.66
CA ASN A 93 -0.89 -1.93 13.12
C ASN A 93 -0.44 -0.52 13.52
N ASP A 94 -1.38 0.24 14.10
CA ASP A 94 -1.21 1.59 14.63
C ASP A 94 -2.03 1.70 15.93
N GLU A 95 -2.03 2.86 16.59
CA GLU A 95 -2.92 3.08 17.72
C GLU A 95 -4.36 3.34 17.24
N PRO A 96 -5.35 2.52 17.66
CA PRO A 96 -6.74 2.75 17.34
C PRO A 96 -7.22 4.11 17.90
N THR A 97 -8.12 4.75 17.16
CA THR A 97 -8.72 6.03 17.52
C THR A 97 -10.24 5.93 17.51
N ASP A 98 -10.92 6.86 18.17
CA ASP A 98 -12.39 6.91 18.14
C ASP A 98 -12.97 7.57 16.89
N TYR A 99 -12.11 7.94 15.89
CA TYR A 99 -12.51 8.63 14.67
C TYR A 99 -12.51 7.69 13.46
N PHE A 100 -13.63 7.65 12.74
CA PHE A 100 -13.75 6.90 11.48
C PHE A 100 -13.17 7.71 10.32
N GLY A 101 -11.87 7.56 10.09
CA GLY A 101 -11.14 8.25 9.02
C GLY A 101 -11.17 7.51 7.68
N GLN A 102 -10.47 8.06 6.68
CA GLN A 102 -10.38 7.49 5.34
C GLN A 102 -9.70 6.10 5.33
N VAL A 103 -8.72 5.89 6.21
CA VAL A 103 -8.03 4.58 6.34
C VAL A 103 -9.01 3.52 6.84
N THR A 104 -9.82 3.85 7.87
CA THR A 104 -10.87 2.97 8.38
C THR A 104 -11.91 2.65 7.30
N LEU A 105 -12.36 3.67 6.53
CA LEU A 105 -13.28 3.47 5.41
C LEU A 105 -12.76 2.46 4.39
N THR A 106 -11.49 2.60 4.01
CA THR A 106 -10.85 1.71 3.03
C THR A 106 -10.75 0.29 3.57
N ALA A 107 -10.33 0.12 4.84
CA ALA A 107 -10.25 -1.18 5.50
C ALA A 107 -11.62 -1.87 5.60
N VAL A 108 -12.66 -1.14 5.98
CA VAL A 108 -14.04 -1.65 6.02
C VAL A 108 -14.50 -2.11 4.64
N LYS A 109 -14.24 -1.35 3.58
CA LYS A 109 -14.58 -1.75 2.21
C LYS A 109 -13.85 -3.02 1.77
N HIS A 110 -12.57 -3.17 2.12
CA HIS A 110 -11.81 -4.39 1.83
C HIS A 110 -12.36 -5.60 2.60
N PHE A 111 -12.73 -5.41 3.87
CA PHE A 111 -13.40 -6.44 4.67
C PHE A 111 -14.75 -6.83 4.06
N GLN A 112 -15.58 -5.84 3.71
CA GLN A 112 -16.87 -6.07 3.05
C GLN A 112 -16.70 -6.82 1.73
N ARG A 113 -15.71 -6.44 0.89
CA ARG A 113 -15.39 -7.14 -0.36
C ARG A 113 -15.09 -8.61 -0.10
N GLN A 114 -14.22 -8.92 0.86
CA GLN A 114 -13.78 -10.28 1.14
C GLN A 114 -14.89 -11.16 1.71
N ASN A 115 -15.88 -10.56 2.39
CA ASN A 115 -17.04 -11.24 2.96
C ASN A 115 -18.29 -11.13 2.09
N GLU A 116 -18.15 -10.69 0.83
CA GLU A 116 -19.27 -10.57 -0.13
C GLU A 116 -20.41 -9.66 0.36
N LEU A 117 -20.07 -8.71 1.25
CA LEU A 117 -20.99 -7.68 1.73
C LEU A 117 -21.01 -6.47 0.77
N PRO A 118 -22.08 -5.65 0.81
CA PRO A 118 -22.07 -4.36 0.10
C PRO A 118 -20.85 -3.51 0.49
N GLN A 119 -20.05 -3.08 -0.48
CA GLN A 119 -18.81 -2.31 -0.25
C GLN A 119 -19.11 -0.82 -0.10
N ASP A 120 -20.04 -0.47 0.78
CA ASP A 120 -20.46 0.91 1.03
C ASP A 120 -19.57 1.64 2.05
N GLY A 121 -18.77 0.89 2.81
CA GLY A 121 -17.93 1.43 3.86
C GLY A 121 -18.69 1.84 5.12
N ILE A 122 -19.93 1.34 5.28
CA ILE A 122 -20.79 1.58 6.43
C ILE A 122 -20.79 0.32 7.30
N VAL A 123 -20.52 0.47 8.59
CA VAL A 123 -20.56 -0.63 9.54
C VAL A 123 -21.90 -0.59 10.27
N GLY A 124 -22.88 -1.32 9.72
CA GLY A 124 -24.12 -1.68 10.40
C GLY A 124 -24.00 -3.03 11.10
N ASN A 125 -25.07 -3.53 11.69
CA ASN A 125 -25.08 -4.77 12.47
C ASN A 125 -24.48 -5.96 11.68
N THR A 126 -24.84 -6.16 10.43
CA THR A 126 -24.32 -7.27 9.61
C THR A 126 -22.80 -7.21 9.45
N THR A 127 -22.25 -6.03 9.11
CA THR A 127 -20.80 -5.87 8.97
C THR A 127 -20.09 -6.01 10.31
N TRP A 128 -20.70 -5.50 11.39
CA TRP A 128 -20.16 -5.61 12.73
C TRP A 128 -20.11 -7.06 13.22
N ASP A 129 -21.24 -7.79 13.10
CA ASP A 129 -21.34 -9.17 13.56
C ASP A 129 -20.36 -10.08 12.81
N GLU A 130 -20.22 -9.91 11.49
CA GLU A 130 -19.26 -10.65 10.67
C GLU A 130 -17.81 -10.33 11.04
N LEU A 131 -17.50 -9.05 11.34
CA LEU A 131 -16.17 -8.63 11.72
C LEU A 131 -15.76 -9.15 13.11
N MET A 132 -16.70 -9.17 14.07
CA MET A 132 -16.46 -9.59 15.44
C MET A 132 -16.58 -11.11 15.63
N ALA A 133 -16.98 -11.86 14.61
CA ALA A 133 -17.06 -13.32 14.67
C ALA A 133 -15.67 -13.94 14.97
N GLU A 134 -15.65 -15.05 15.71
CA GLU A 134 -14.42 -15.77 16.03
C GLU A 134 -13.71 -16.32 14.78
N ASP A 135 -14.48 -16.68 13.75
CA ASP A 135 -14.01 -17.21 12.46
C ASP A 135 -13.97 -16.15 11.35
N ALA A 136 -13.98 -14.85 11.70
CA ALA A 136 -13.86 -13.76 10.75
C ALA A 136 -12.63 -13.93 9.85
N LYS A 137 -12.82 -13.72 8.54
CA LYS A 137 -11.76 -13.93 7.56
C LYS A 137 -10.64 -12.90 7.70
N HIS A 138 -9.41 -13.40 7.78
CA HIS A 138 -8.22 -12.56 7.66
C HIS A 138 -8.06 -12.03 6.23
N TYR A 139 -7.46 -10.84 6.09
CA TYR A 139 -7.17 -10.25 4.79
C TYR A 139 -6.36 -11.22 3.92
N ALA A 140 -6.89 -11.50 2.75
CA ALA A 140 -6.21 -12.24 1.71
C ALA A 140 -6.77 -11.85 0.34
N VAL A 141 -5.88 -11.60 -0.62
CA VAL A 141 -6.24 -11.32 -2.00
C VAL A 141 -5.58 -12.30 -2.95
N SER A 142 -6.27 -12.60 -4.04
CA SER A 142 -5.83 -13.58 -5.04
C SER A 142 -6.37 -13.20 -6.41
N LYS A 143 -6.08 -14.01 -7.40
CA LYS A 143 -6.55 -13.82 -8.77
C LYS A 143 -8.05 -13.56 -8.85
N GLY A 144 -8.40 -12.54 -9.63
CA GLY A 144 -9.75 -12.04 -9.79
C GLY A 144 -10.13 -10.89 -8.82
N THR A 145 -9.34 -10.66 -7.77
CA THR A 145 -9.57 -9.51 -6.87
C THR A 145 -9.20 -8.21 -7.58
N GLN A 146 -10.00 -7.16 -7.35
CA GLN A 146 -9.74 -5.81 -7.87
C GLN A 146 -9.82 -4.78 -6.74
N GLY A 147 -8.97 -3.75 -6.82
CA GLY A 147 -8.96 -2.65 -5.86
C GLY A 147 -7.65 -1.87 -5.85
N ASP A 148 -7.64 -0.82 -5.04
CA ASP A 148 -6.47 0.04 -4.81
C ASP A 148 -5.38 -0.69 -4.00
N ASP A 149 -5.75 -1.62 -3.14
CA ASP A 149 -4.83 -2.53 -2.45
C ASP A 149 -4.09 -3.44 -3.44
N ILE A 150 -4.78 -3.93 -4.48
CA ILE A 150 -4.13 -4.73 -5.54
C ILE A 150 -3.13 -3.87 -6.32
N GLN A 151 -3.48 -2.62 -6.61
CA GLN A 151 -2.58 -1.70 -7.29
C GLN A 151 -1.31 -1.46 -6.47
N LYS A 152 -1.43 -1.30 -5.14
CA LYS A 152 -0.27 -1.14 -4.23
C LYS A 152 0.59 -2.41 -4.18
N ILE A 153 -0.02 -3.60 -4.12
CA ILE A 153 0.67 -4.88 -4.19
C ILE A 153 1.44 -5.00 -5.51
N GLN A 154 0.80 -4.73 -6.64
CA GLN A 154 1.43 -4.76 -7.96
C GLN A 154 2.59 -3.76 -8.07
N GLN A 155 2.41 -2.53 -7.56
CA GLN A 155 3.46 -1.53 -7.51
C GLN A 155 4.68 -2.08 -6.74
N ARG A 156 4.44 -2.70 -5.58
CA ARG A 156 5.51 -3.29 -4.78
C ARG A 156 6.17 -4.48 -5.47
N LEU A 157 5.41 -5.35 -6.13
CA LEU A 157 5.93 -6.44 -6.95
C LEU A 157 6.80 -5.92 -8.09
N TYR A 158 6.42 -4.82 -8.72
CA TYR A 158 7.22 -4.16 -9.77
C TYR A 158 8.53 -3.60 -9.19
N GLU A 159 8.49 -2.88 -8.09
CA GLU A 159 9.68 -2.35 -7.39
C GLU A 159 10.65 -3.45 -6.99
N LEU A 160 10.14 -4.59 -6.51
CA LEU A 160 10.92 -5.76 -6.15
C LEU A 160 11.36 -6.58 -7.39
N GLY A 161 10.85 -6.21 -8.56
CA GLY A 161 11.21 -6.78 -9.84
C GLY A 161 10.56 -8.12 -10.17
N TYR A 162 9.45 -8.44 -9.54
CA TYR A 162 8.66 -9.63 -9.87
C TYR A 162 7.70 -9.40 -11.03
N LEU A 163 7.26 -8.14 -11.28
CA LEU A 163 6.56 -7.74 -12.50
C LEU A 163 7.53 -7.16 -13.54
N ALA A 164 7.20 -7.35 -14.81
CA ALA A 164 8.06 -6.97 -15.93
C ALA A 164 8.01 -5.48 -16.25
N SER A 165 6.83 -4.85 -16.12
CA SER A 165 6.54 -3.48 -16.54
C SER A 165 5.58 -2.80 -15.57
N ALA A 166 5.70 -1.47 -15.46
CA ALA A 166 4.75 -0.63 -14.72
C ALA A 166 3.33 -0.70 -15.31
N ASP A 167 3.17 -1.05 -16.59
CA ASP A 167 1.85 -1.21 -17.23
C ASP A 167 1.03 -2.36 -16.62
N GLN A 168 1.70 -3.27 -15.89
CA GLN A 168 1.04 -4.37 -15.17
C GLN A 168 0.46 -3.93 -13.81
N VAL A 169 0.64 -2.67 -13.42
CA VAL A 169 0.07 -2.08 -12.19
C VAL A 169 -1.34 -1.56 -12.51
N THR A 170 -2.28 -2.48 -12.63
CA THR A 170 -3.64 -2.21 -13.15
C THR A 170 -4.72 -2.13 -12.06
N GLY A 171 -4.41 -2.60 -10.84
CA GLY A 171 -5.41 -2.79 -9.78
C GLY A 171 -6.29 -4.04 -9.98
N ASN A 172 -5.96 -4.91 -10.95
CA ASN A 172 -6.62 -6.19 -11.16
C ASN A 172 -5.61 -7.32 -10.93
N PHE A 173 -5.89 -8.21 -9.99
CA PHE A 173 -5.04 -9.37 -9.70
C PHE A 173 -5.23 -10.42 -10.81
N ASP A 174 -4.43 -10.31 -11.85
CA ASP A 174 -4.44 -11.16 -13.05
C ASP A 174 -3.41 -12.30 -12.98
N ASP A 175 -3.24 -13.04 -14.09
CA ASP A 175 -2.28 -14.14 -14.20
C ASP A 175 -0.83 -13.69 -14.00
N ALA A 176 -0.49 -12.48 -14.46
CA ALA A 176 0.85 -11.94 -14.30
C ALA A 176 1.14 -11.63 -12.82
N THR A 177 0.15 -11.08 -12.11
CA THR A 177 0.23 -10.80 -10.67
C THR A 177 0.35 -12.09 -9.87
N GLU A 178 -0.48 -13.11 -10.17
CA GLU A 178 -0.42 -14.42 -9.52
C GLU A 178 0.97 -15.07 -9.70
N THR A 179 1.49 -15.08 -10.92
CA THR A 179 2.82 -15.61 -11.24
C THR A 179 3.92 -14.87 -10.47
N ALA A 180 3.82 -13.54 -10.38
CA ALA A 180 4.76 -12.71 -9.63
C ALA A 180 4.73 -13.03 -8.11
N VAL A 181 3.54 -13.24 -7.55
CA VAL A 181 3.36 -13.62 -6.13
C VAL A 181 3.92 -14.99 -5.85
N LEU A 182 3.60 -16.00 -6.68
CA LEU A 182 4.16 -17.35 -6.56
C LEU A 182 5.70 -17.32 -6.55
N LYS A 183 6.30 -16.57 -7.49
CA LYS A 183 7.76 -16.42 -7.55
C LYS A 183 8.32 -15.70 -6.32
N LEU A 184 7.65 -14.64 -5.84
CA LEU A 184 8.06 -13.96 -4.61
C LEU A 184 8.04 -14.93 -3.42
N GLN A 185 6.97 -15.68 -3.28
CA GLN A 185 6.81 -16.67 -2.21
C GLN A 185 7.93 -17.72 -2.25
N GLY A 186 8.18 -18.31 -3.41
CA GLY A 186 9.22 -19.34 -3.58
C GLY A 186 10.62 -18.83 -3.28
N VAL A 187 11.00 -17.64 -3.82
CA VAL A 187 12.30 -17.00 -3.56
C VAL A 187 12.53 -16.70 -2.09
N ASN A 188 11.45 -16.41 -1.36
CA ASN A 188 11.49 -16.03 0.05
C ASN A 188 11.13 -17.17 1.03
N GLY A 189 10.92 -18.38 0.53
CA GLY A 189 10.67 -19.57 1.36
C GLY A 189 9.29 -19.62 2.01
N LEU A 190 8.31 -18.91 1.43
CA LEU A 190 6.90 -19.03 1.80
C LEU A 190 6.22 -20.18 1.03
N ALA A 191 5.04 -20.59 1.48
CA ALA A 191 4.17 -21.46 0.71
C ALA A 191 3.74 -20.77 -0.58
N GLU A 192 3.95 -21.44 -1.73
CA GLU A 192 3.63 -20.91 -3.06
C GLU A 192 2.14 -21.16 -3.36
N ASP A 193 1.25 -20.34 -2.77
CA ASP A 193 -0.21 -20.43 -2.96
C ASP A 193 -0.77 -19.35 -3.91
N GLY A 194 0.07 -18.41 -4.33
CA GLY A 194 -0.31 -17.32 -5.22
C GLY A 194 -1.22 -16.27 -4.60
N LYS A 195 -1.40 -16.29 -3.27
CA LYS A 195 -2.24 -15.35 -2.54
C LYS A 195 -1.39 -14.36 -1.74
N VAL A 196 -1.86 -13.15 -1.59
CA VAL A 196 -1.26 -12.18 -0.68
C VAL A 196 -2.13 -12.08 0.56
N GLY A 197 -1.82 -12.93 1.56
CA GLY A 197 -2.33 -12.82 2.93
C GLY A 197 -1.33 -12.06 3.81
N GLN A 198 -1.63 -11.96 5.11
CA GLN A 198 -0.83 -11.20 6.08
C GLN A 198 0.66 -11.53 6.05
N GLN A 199 1.00 -12.82 5.97
CA GLN A 199 2.39 -13.27 5.96
C GLN A 199 3.14 -12.77 4.72
N THR A 200 2.56 -12.95 3.53
CA THR A 200 3.14 -12.47 2.27
C THR A 200 3.21 -10.95 2.25
N TYR A 201 2.16 -10.26 2.71
CA TYR A 201 2.11 -8.80 2.78
C TYR A 201 3.21 -8.25 3.70
N ASN A 202 3.32 -8.76 4.93
CA ASN A 202 4.34 -8.33 5.88
C ASN A 202 5.75 -8.53 5.34
N LEU A 203 6.00 -9.67 4.70
CA LEU A 203 7.30 -9.93 4.09
C LEU A 203 7.61 -8.98 2.94
N MET A 204 6.65 -8.64 2.08
CA MET A 204 6.84 -7.70 0.96
C MET A 204 7.36 -6.33 1.41
N TYR A 205 7.01 -5.91 2.63
CA TYR A 205 7.40 -4.61 3.20
C TYR A 205 8.47 -4.71 4.30
N SER A 206 9.01 -5.91 4.55
CA SER A 206 10.12 -6.09 5.50
C SER A 206 11.48 -5.81 4.86
N ASP A 207 12.50 -5.63 5.71
CA ASP A 207 13.89 -5.49 5.28
C ASP A 207 14.50 -6.82 4.80
N ASP A 208 13.88 -7.96 5.16
CA ASP A 208 14.35 -9.31 4.82
C ASP A 208 13.90 -9.75 3.42
N ILE A 209 13.08 -8.97 2.72
CA ILE A 209 12.56 -9.30 1.40
C ILE A 209 13.68 -9.47 0.37
N LYS A 210 13.72 -10.59 -0.30
CA LYS A 210 14.61 -10.81 -1.45
C LYS A 210 13.93 -10.34 -2.72
N ALA A 211 14.58 -9.39 -3.40
CA ALA A 211 14.16 -8.93 -4.71
C ALA A 211 14.43 -9.99 -5.79
N ASN A 212 13.68 -9.92 -6.89
CA ASN A 212 13.88 -10.78 -8.05
C ASN A 212 15.12 -10.32 -8.85
N MET A 213 16.21 -11.03 -8.69
CA MET A 213 17.47 -10.81 -9.42
C MET A 213 17.53 -11.77 -10.62
N LEU A 214 17.32 -11.24 -11.82
CA LEU A 214 17.42 -12.05 -13.04
C LEU A 214 18.89 -12.31 -13.37
N ALA A 215 19.23 -13.57 -13.56
CA ALA A 215 20.60 -14.04 -13.77
C ALA A 215 20.70 -15.09 -14.88
N TYR A 216 21.95 -15.42 -15.25
CA TYR A 216 22.23 -16.49 -16.21
C TYR A 216 21.49 -17.79 -15.88
N GLY A 217 20.85 -18.36 -16.90
CA GLY A 217 20.09 -19.62 -16.82
C GLY A 217 18.59 -19.45 -16.51
N GLU A 218 18.18 -18.25 -16.10
CA GLU A 218 16.76 -17.99 -15.84
C GLU A 218 15.95 -17.89 -17.14
N LYS A 219 14.70 -18.38 -17.09
CA LYS A 219 13.75 -18.28 -18.20
C LYS A 219 12.40 -17.77 -17.70
N SER A 220 11.96 -16.63 -18.22
CA SER A 220 10.70 -16.00 -17.84
C SER A 220 10.27 -14.92 -18.82
N ASP A 221 8.99 -14.51 -18.74
CA ASP A 221 8.48 -13.39 -19.52
C ASP A 221 9.14 -12.06 -19.11
N VAL A 222 9.58 -11.96 -17.83
CA VAL A 222 10.34 -10.79 -17.34
C VAL A 222 11.70 -10.70 -18.05
N VAL A 223 12.38 -11.83 -18.24
CA VAL A 223 13.63 -11.89 -19.04
C VAL A 223 13.35 -11.48 -20.49
N LEU A 224 12.28 -12.00 -21.08
CA LEU A 224 11.90 -11.66 -22.45
C LEU A 224 11.66 -10.16 -22.64
N ALA A 225 10.92 -9.53 -21.72
CA ALA A 225 10.67 -8.09 -21.77
C ALA A 225 11.97 -7.27 -21.64
N CYS A 226 12.87 -7.66 -20.71
CA CYS A 226 14.17 -7.00 -20.57
C CYS A 226 15.06 -7.18 -21.82
N GLN A 227 15.09 -8.38 -22.42
CA GLN A 227 15.81 -8.64 -23.67
C GLN A 227 15.28 -7.77 -24.80
N GLN A 228 13.96 -7.63 -24.93
CA GLN A 228 13.36 -6.77 -25.94
C GLN A 228 13.83 -5.32 -25.76
N ARG A 229 13.79 -4.81 -24.53
CA ARG A 229 14.24 -3.45 -24.25
C ARG A 229 15.74 -3.25 -24.48
N LEU A 230 16.58 -4.22 -24.12
CA LEU A 230 18.02 -4.21 -24.42
C LEU A 230 18.28 -4.20 -25.94
N LYS A 231 17.46 -4.92 -26.69
CA LYS A 231 17.52 -4.92 -28.17
C LYS A 231 17.11 -3.57 -28.76
N ASP A 232 16.03 -2.97 -28.28
CA ASP A 232 15.56 -1.65 -28.73
C ASP A 232 16.61 -0.56 -28.47
N LEU A 233 17.35 -0.69 -27.34
CA LEU A 233 18.47 0.19 -27.01
C LEU A 233 19.79 -0.19 -27.72
N GLY A 234 19.82 -1.25 -28.53
CA GLY A 234 20.97 -1.68 -29.32
C GLY A 234 22.03 -2.48 -28.56
N TYR A 235 21.77 -2.93 -27.32
CA TYR A 235 22.72 -3.74 -26.55
C TYR A 235 22.63 -5.23 -26.86
N LEU A 236 21.43 -5.74 -27.18
CA LEU A 236 21.23 -7.13 -27.56
C LEU A 236 21.07 -7.26 -29.07
N THR A 237 21.91 -8.08 -29.71
CA THR A 237 21.87 -8.31 -31.17
C THR A 237 21.11 -9.57 -31.55
N THR A 238 20.98 -10.52 -30.64
CA THR A 238 20.24 -11.76 -30.83
C THR A 238 18.71 -11.54 -30.72
N THR A 239 17.94 -12.54 -31.11
CA THR A 239 16.48 -12.51 -30.93
C THR A 239 16.14 -12.79 -29.49
N PRO A 240 15.33 -11.93 -28.82
CA PRO A 240 14.81 -12.20 -27.49
C PRO A 240 14.05 -13.53 -27.44
N ASP A 241 14.38 -14.41 -26.51
CA ASP A 241 13.83 -15.76 -26.37
C ASP A 241 13.31 -16.07 -24.96
N GLY A 242 13.45 -15.08 -24.03
CA GLY A 242 13.06 -15.22 -22.64
C GLY A 242 14.05 -16.03 -21.79
N THR A 243 15.17 -16.48 -22.36
CA THR A 243 16.21 -17.21 -21.63
C THR A 243 17.42 -16.30 -21.37
N TYR A 244 17.82 -16.13 -20.12
CA TYR A 244 18.97 -15.33 -19.73
C TYR A 244 20.28 -16.05 -20.12
N GLY A 245 20.62 -15.97 -21.38
CA GLY A 245 21.84 -16.58 -21.94
C GLY A 245 23.07 -15.69 -21.82
N GLN A 246 24.21 -16.18 -22.33
CA GLN A 246 25.47 -15.44 -22.31
C GLN A 246 25.39 -14.09 -23.04
N ASP A 247 24.64 -14.03 -24.15
CA ASP A 247 24.43 -12.80 -24.91
C ASP A 247 23.67 -11.75 -24.08
N THR A 248 22.71 -12.19 -23.27
CA THR A 248 21.99 -11.33 -22.34
C THR A 248 22.90 -10.80 -21.25
N VAL A 249 23.76 -11.65 -20.67
CA VAL A 249 24.77 -11.20 -19.67
C VAL A 249 25.68 -10.12 -20.25
N ILE A 250 26.16 -10.31 -21.47
CA ILE A 250 27.05 -9.33 -22.14
C ILE A 250 26.29 -8.02 -22.39
N ALA A 251 25.07 -8.09 -22.92
CA ALA A 251 24.23 -6.92 -23.18
C ALA A 251 23.93 -6.13 -21.90
N VAL A 252 23.62 -6.83 -20.81
CA VAL A 252 23.38 -6.21 -19.49
C VAL A 252 24.63 -5.52 -18.95
N LYS A 253 25.80 -6.15 -19.02
CA LYS A 253 27.07 -5.51 -18.58
C LYS A 253 27.38 -4.26 -19.37
N GLN A 254 27.16 -4.28 -20.71
CA GLN A 254 27.35 -3.10 -21.54
C GLN A 254 26.36 -1.99 -21.19
N PHE A 255 25.10 -2.34 -20.95
CA PHE A 255 24.07 -1.42 -20.51
C PHE A 255 24.43 -0.78 -19.16
N GLN A 256 24.79 -1.60 -18.17
CA GLN A 256 25.18 -1.16 -16.84
C GLN A 256 26.35 -0.18 -16.90
N ALA A 257 27.39 -0.51 -17.66
CA ALA A 257 28.56 0.34 -17.81
C ALA A 257 28.21 1.71 -18.41
N ARG A 258 27.34 1.77 -19.41
CA ARG A 258 26.99 3.03 -20.07
C ARG A 258 25.98 3.86 -19.26
N ASN A 259 25.21 3.23 -18.39
CA ASN A 259 24.18 3.87 -17.56
C ASN A 259 24.60 4.07 -16.10
N ASP A 260 25.92 4.06 -15.84
CA ASP A 260 26.49 4.33 -14.51
C ASP A 260 25.98 3.38 -13.41
N GLN A 261 25.69 2.13 -13.80
CA GLN A 261 25.26 1.06 -12.88
C GLN A 261 26.43 0.17 -12.47
N VAL A 262 26.25 -0.60 -11.39
CA VAL A 262 27.20 -1.64 -11.01
C VAL A 262 27.25 -2.69 -12.12
N VAL A 263 28.47 -2.97 -12.65
CA VAL A 263 28.65 -3.89 -13.79
C VAL A 263 28.83 -5.32 -13.28
N ASP A 264 27.72 -5.95 -12.89
CA ASP A 264 27.68 -7.32 -12.36
C ASP A 264 27.07 -8.33 -13.35
N GLY A 265 26.28 -7.86 -14.31
CA GLY A 265 25.59 -8.69 -15.29
C GLY A 265 24.31 -9.30 -14.78
N TYR A 266 23.76 -8.78 -13.68
CA TYR A 266 22.43 -9.13 -13.16
C TYR A 266 21.41 -8.04 -13.50
N LEU A 267 20.19 -8.43 -13.82
CA LEU A 267 19.07 -7.49 -13.96
C LEU A 267 18.28 -7.46 -12.64
N GLY A 268 18.86 -6.78 -11.66
CA GLY A 268 18.16 -6.46 -10.42
C GLY A 268 17.16 -5.31 -10.60
N PRO A 269 16.34 -5.00 -9.57
CA PRO A 269 15.32 -3.95 -9.65
C PRO A 269 15.86 -2.60 -10.08
N SER A 270 16.98 -2.14 -9.51
CA SER A 270 17.61 -0.85 -9.87
C SER A 270 18.02 -0.79 -11.34
N THR A 271 18.66 -1.84 -11.86
CA THR A 271 19.07 -1.91 -13.27
C THR A 271 17.83 -1.90 -14.19
N ARG A 272 16.73 -2.59 -13.80
CA ARG A 272 15.51 -2.64 -14.61
C ARG A 272 14.74 -1.32 -14.59
N ILE A 273 14.73 -0.59 -13.47
CA ILE A 273 14.14 0.75 -13.41
C ILE A 273 14.88 1.67 -14.41
N VAL A 274 16.20 1.66 -14.41
CA VAL A 274 17.01 2.45 -15.38
C VAL A 274 16.76 1.97 -16.80
N LEU A 275 16.74 0.65 -17.04
CA LEU A 275 16.50 0.06 -18.36
C LEU A 275 15.17 0.51 -18.97
N ASN A 276 14.11 0.60 -18.16
CA ASN A 276 12.77 0.97 -18.60
C ASN A 276 12.51 2.49 -18.57
N SER A 277 13.47 3.29 -18.07
CA SER A 277 13.32 4.75 -18.04
C SER A 277 13.46 5.35 -19.46
N SER A 278 12.91 6.57 -19.63
CA SER A 278 13.13 7.40 -20.82
C SER A 278 14.59 7.86 -20.97
N ASP A 279 15.34 7.90 -19.87
CA ASP A 279 16.71 8.39 -19.79
C ASP A 279 17.75 7.29 -20.02
N ALA A 280 17.29 6.05 -20.29
CA ALA A 280 18.17 4.92 -20.59
C ALA A 280 19.03 5.24 -21.83
N LYS A 281 20.36 5.31 -21.61
CA LYS A 281 21.31 5.63 -22.67
C LYS A 281 21.40 4.43 -23.64
N PRO A 282 21.23 4.62 -24.98
CA PRO A 282 21.36 3.55 -25.96
C PRO A 282 22.83 3.12 -26.16
N ASN A 283 23.02 1.95 -26.74
CA ASN A 283 24.35 1.45 -27.14
C ASN A 283 24.77 2.11 -28.46
N GLY A 284 25.64 3.10 -28.37
CA GLY A 284 26.14 3.86 -29.51
C GLY A 284 26.08 5.37 -29.30
N LEU A 285 26.74 6.11 -30.14
CA LEU A 285 26.65 7.56 -30.16
C LEU A 285 25.30 7.97 -30.72
N MET A 286 24.53 8.76 -29.99
CA MET A 286 23.36 9.44 -30.55
C MET A 286 23.80 10.36 -31.67
N ILE A 287 23.02 10.45 -32.76
CA ILE A 287 23.26 11.43 -33.83
C ILE A 287 23.20 12.83 -33.18
N GLY A 288 24.35 13.44 -32.98
CA GLY A 288 24.50 14.74 -32.27
C GLY A 288 25.51 14.74 -31.10
N GLU A 289 25.94 13.58 -30.58
CA GLU A 289 27.10 13.51 -29.71
C GLU A 289 28.37 13.59 -30.57
N GLN A 290 28.99 14.77 -30.66
CA GLN A 290 30.34 14.89 -31.21
C GLN A 290 31.30 14.25 -30.19
N GLY A 291 31.94 13.15 -30.59
CA GLY A 291 33.06 12.61 -29.82
C GLY A 291 34.16 13.65 -29.73
N ASP A 292 34.58 13.98 -28.53
CA ASP A 292 35.79 14.74 -28.25
C ASP A 292 37.06 13.95 -28.65
#